data_99f752901978a6f0d47b0b8445e941f0
#
_entry.id   99f752901978a6f0d47b0b8445e941f0
#
_cell.length_a   1.000
_cell.length_b   1.000
_cell.length_c   1.000
_cell.angle_alpha   90.00
_cell.angle_beta   90.00
_cell.angle_gamma   90.00
#
_symmetry.space_group_name_H-M   'P 1'
#
loop_
_entity.id
_entity.type
_entity.pdbx_description
1 polymer ?
#
loop_
_entity_poly.entity_id
_entity_poly.type
_entity_poly.pdbx_seq_one_letter_code
_entity_poly.pdbx_strand_id
1 'polypeptide(L)'
;MEDAQGALLDADGKLDMDQLAELIVELISARQARGKRYGVVVLAEGLTEMLSEKVLAGAPRDQYGHVSFSTFDLSRSLSARAAQRYRDKCGRSIKITGIQLGYEARCAAPHAFDVMLGTQLGFGAFRALTEESLDGHMVSVAGQLDLHYIAFEKLVDPKSLTP
;
A
#
# COMPACT_ATOMS: atom_id res chain seq x y z
N MET A 1 -5.32 -0.26 -23.51
CA MET A 1 -5.29 -0.12 -22.04
C MET A 1 -4.11 0.73 -21.56
N GLU A 2 -3.23 1.14 -22.45
CA GLU A 2 -2.06 2.00 -22.14
C GLU A 2 -2.40 3.49 -21.96
N ASP A 3 -3.50 3.97 -22.53
CA ASP A 3 -3.86 5.41 -22.47
C ASP A 3 -4.50 5.87 -21.14
N ALA A 4 -4.89 4.95 -20.27
CA ALA A 4 -5.54 5.33 -19.01
C ALA A 4 -4.55 5.70 -17.89
N GLN A 5 -3.29 5.32 -18.00
CA GLN A 5 -2.29 5.58 -16.95
C GLN A 5 -1.87 7.06 -16.92
N GLY A 6 -1.80 7.74 -18.07
CA GLY A 6 -1.49 9.16 -18.14
C GLY A 6 -2.61 10.08 -17.65
N ALA A 7 -3.85 9.61 -17.71
CA ALA A 7 -5.03 10.42 -17.34
C ALA A 7 -5.29 10.51 -15.83
N LEU A 8 -4.64 9.67 -15.01
CA LEU A 8 -4.84 9.65 -13.55
C LEU A 8 -3.79 10.45 -12.76
N LEU A 9 -2.83 11.04 -13.46
CA LEU A 9 -1.79 11.85 -12.86
C LEU A 9 -2.01 13.32 -13.19
N ASP A 10 -1.78 14.19 -12.22
CA ASP A 10 -1.76 15.63 -12.43
C ASP A 10 -0.46 16.09 -13.15
N ALA A 11 -0.35 17.40 -13.38
CA ALA A 11 0.82 17.98 -14.07
C ALA A 11 2.15 17.75 -13.34
N ASP A 12 2.11 17.47 -12.05
CA ASP A 12 3.27 17.20 -11.20
C ASP A 12 3.57 15.70 -11.08
N GLY A 13 2.85 14.85 -11.84
CA GLY A 13 2.99 13.40 -11.80
C GLY A 13 2.42 12.76 -10.53
N LYS A 14 1.54 13.49 -9.81
CA LYS A 14 0.87 12.99 -8.62
C LYS A 14 -0.51 12.45 -8.97
N LEU A 15 -0.99 11.49 -8.17
CA LEU A 15 -2.30 10.88 -8.34
C LEU A 15 -3.42 11.92 -8.15
N ASP A 16 -4.22 12.13 -9.20
CA ASP A 16 -5.38 13.00 -9.15
C ASP A 16 -6.59 12.23 -8.59
N MET A 17 -6.92 12.51 -7.34
CA MET A 17 -8.03 11.88 -6.63
C MET A 17 -9.40 12.19 -7.24
N ASP A 18 -9.53 13.33 -7.89
CA ASP A 18 -10.80 13.74 -8.51
C ASP A 18 -11.01 13.02 -9.84
N GLN A 19 -9.96 12.83 -10.62
CA GLN A 19 -10.01 12.01 -11.83
C GLN A 19 -10.25 10.54 -11.51
N LEU A 20 -9.59 10.02 -10.47
CA LEU A 20 -9.81 8.65 -10.02
C LEU A 20 -11.28 8.45 -9.53
N ALA A 21 -11.83 9.42 -8.80
CA ALA A 21 -13.22 9.38 -8.39
C ALA A 21 -14.19 9.42 -9.59
N GLU A 22 -13.89 10.23 -10.62
CA GLU A 22 -14.68 10.29 -11.85
C GLU A 22 -14.67 8.94 -12.60
N LEU A 23 -13.51 8.31 -12.74
CA LEU A 23 -13.39 6.99 -13.34
C LEU A 23 -14.24 5.95 -12.59
N ILE A 24 -14.25 5.98 -11.26
CA ILE A 24 -15.10 5.09 -10.46
C ILE A 24 -16.58 5.33 -10.75
N VAL A 25 -17.00 6.58 -10.87
CA VAL A 25 -18.40 6.94 -11.20
C VAL A 25 -18.78 6.45 -12.59
N GLU A 26 -17.89 6.56 -13.56
CA GLU A 26 -18.12 6.04 -14.92
C GLU A 26 -18.26 4.51 -14.91
N LEU A 27 -17.38 3.81 -14.19
CA LEU A 27 -17.46 2.36 -14.03
C LEU A 27 -18.78 1.94 -13.35
N ILE A 28 -19.21 2.65 -12.30
CA ILE A 28 -20.50 2.41 -11.65
C ILE A 28 -21.64 2.56 -12.66
N SER A 29 -21.64 3.65 -13.40
CA SER A 29 -22.69 3.97 -14.38
C SER A 29 -22.75 2.92 -15.50
N ALA A 30 -21.60 2.54 -16.03
CA ALA A 30 -21.49 1.50 -17.06
C ALA A 30 -21.98 0.12 -16.56
N ARG A 31 -21.70 -0.21 -15.28
CA ARG A 31 -22.19 -1.45 -14.67
C ARG A 31 -23.70 -1.41 -14.42
N GLN A 32 -24.22 -0.30 -13.96
CA GLN A 32 -25.66 -0.10 -13.76
C GLN A 32 -26.45 -0.20 -15.08
N ALA A 33 -25.92 0.35 -16.17
CA ALA A 33 -26.52 0.21 -17.49
C ALA A 33 -26.63 -1.25 -17.95
N ARG A 34 -25.77 -2.13 -17.42
CA ARG A 34 -25.78 -3.58 -17.65
C ARG A 34 -26.57 -4.36 -16.57
N GLY A 35 -27.38 -3.67 -15.75
CA GLY A 35 -28.16 -4.29 -14.67
C GLY A 35 -27.35 -4.74 -13.44
N LYS A 36 -26.04 -4.42 -13.37
CA LYS A 36 -25.17 -4.82 -12.26
C LYS A 36 -25.14 -3.71 -11.21
N ARG A 37 -25.68 -3.97 -10.02
CA ARG A 37 -25.78 -3.00 -8.91
C ARG A 37 -24.68 -3.16 -7.84
N TYR A 38 -23.62 -3.90 -8.15
CA TYR A 38 -22.50 -4.18 -7.25
C TYR A 38 -21.18 -4.06 -7.98
N GLY A 39 -20.12 -3.82 -7.25
CA GLY A 39 -18.75 -3.80 -7.76
C GLY A 39 -17.75 -3.68 -6.62
N VAL A 40 -16.53 -4.06 -6.90
CA VAL A 40 -15.37 -3.90 -6.02
C VAL A 40 -14.28 -3.21 -6.81
N VAL A 41 -13.65 -2.25 -6.16
CA VAL A 41 -12.42 -1.59 -6.65
C VAL A 41 -11.33 -1.88 -5.63
N VAL A 42 -10.21 -2.42 -6.08
CA VAL A 42 -9.04 -2.70 -5.24
C VAL A 42 -7.98 -1.66 -5.55
N LEU A 43 -7.49 -1.02 -4.50
CA LEU A 43 -6.44 0.00 -4.56
C LEU A 43 -5.20 -0.53 -3.85
N ALA A 44 -4.03 -0.37 -4.49
CA ALA A 44 -2.77 -0.68 -3.84
C ALA A 44 -2.48 0.39 -2.76
N GLU A 45 -1.95 -0.03 -1.61
CA GLU A 45 -1.57 0.86 -0.51
C GLU A 45 -0.53 1.90 -0.94
N GLY A 46 0.43 1.50 -1.79
CA GLY A 46 1.47 2.38 -2.32
C GLY A 46 0.97 3.56 -3.15
N LEU A 47 -0.30 3.58 -3.56
CA LEU A 47 -0.88 4.76 -4.22
C LEU A 47 -0.90 5.99 -3.30
N THR A 48 -0.85 5.82 -1.99
CA THR A 48 -0.77 6.94 -1.03
C THR A 48 0.52 7.75 -1.19
N GLU A 49 1.62 7.14 -1.61
CA GLU A 49 2.89 7.81 -1.86
C GLU A 49 2.85 8.73 -3.09
N MET A 50 1.92 8.46 -3.99
CA MET A 50 1.68 9.26 -5.18
C MET A 50 0.74 10.45 -4.95
N LEU A 51 0.17 10.59 -3.76
CA LEU A 51 -0.75 11.70 -3.44
C LEU A 51 0.01 13.02 -3.31
N SER A 52 -0.65 14.10 -3.70
CA SER A 52 -0.10 15.44 -3.49
C SER A 52 -0.16 15.84 -2.01
N GLU A 53 0.75 16.72 -1.60
CA GLU A 53 0.76 17.25 -0.22
C GLU A 53 -0.55 17.94 0.16
N LYS A 54 -1.27 18.51 -0.80
CA LYS A 54 -2.60 19.12 -0.57
C LYS A 54 -3.62 18.08 -0.10
N VAL A 55 -3.59 16.88 -0.67
CA VAL A 55 -4.48 15.77 -0.27
C VAL A 55 -4.06 15.25 1.10
N LEU A 56 -2.76 15.23 1.37
CA LEU A 56 -2.16 14.74 2.61
C LEU A 56 -2.11 15.79 3.73
N ALA A 57 -2.57 17.02 3.48
CA ALA A 57 -2.47 18.13 4.46
C ALA A 57 -3.17 17.85 5.81
N GLY A 58 -4.17 16.95 5.82
CA GLY A 58 -4.85 16.50 7.04
C GLY A 58 -4.37 15.15 7.57
N ALA A 59 -3.35 14.55 6.96
CA ALA A 59 -2.82 13.25 7.40
C ALA A 59 -1.96 13.40 8.66
N PRO A 60 -2.00 12.43 9.58
CA PRO A 60 -1.11 12.40 10.73
C PRO A 60 0.36 12.39 10.28
N ARG A 61 1.19 13.08 11.03
CA ARG A 61 2.64 13.12 10.81
C ARG A 61 3.36 12.43 11.96
N ASP A 62 4.47 11.80 11.65
CA ASP A 62 5.35 11.21 12.65
C ASP A 62 6.11 12.30 13.45
N GLN A 63 6.90 11.87 14.43
CA GLN A 63 7.71 12.78 15.26
C GLN A 63 8.78 13.56 14.46
N TYR A 64 9.05 13.18 13.21
CA TYR A 64 9.99 13.84 12.31
C TYR A 64 9.29 14.74 11.29
N GLY A 65 7.95 14.82 11.34
CA GLY A 65 7.14 15.61 10.43
C GLY A 65 6.80 14.92 9.10
N HIS A 66 7.19 13.66 8.91
CA HIS A 66 6.84 12.90 7.71
C HIS A 66 5.39 12.41 7.78
N VAL A 67 4.72 12.42 6.64
CA VAL A 67 3.36 11.90 6.55
C VAL A 67 3.36 10.40 6.79
N SER A 68 2.58 9.97 7.77
CA SER A 68 2.35 8.55 8.00
C SER A 68 1.36 8.00 6.97
N PHE A 69 1.86 7.50 5.85
CA PHE A 69 1.02 6.96 4.77
C PHE A 69 0.12 5.82 5.22
N SER A 70 0.57 5.01 6.18
CA SER A 70 -0.20 3.90 6.75
C SER A 70 -1.44 4.35 7.54
N THR A 71 -1.48 5.60 7.98
CA THR A 71 -2.61 6.16 8.73
C THR A 71 -3.57 6.97 7.84
N PHE A 72 -3.20 7.23 6.59
CA PHE A 72 -4.10 7.88 5.64
C PHE A 72 -5.06 6.87 5.04
N ASP A 73 -6.34 6.99 5.37
CA ASP A 73 -7.38 6.12 4.82
C ASP A 73 -7.77 6.58 3.40
N LEU A 74 -6.99 6.09 2.41
CA LEU A 74 -7.22 6.32 0.99
C LEU A 74 -8.61 5.84 0.56
N SER A 75 -9.03 4.69 1.07
CA SER A 75 -10.30 4.05 0.68
C SER A 75 -11.49 4.90 1.10
N ARG A 76 -11.46 5.45 2.31
CA ARG A 76 -12.50 6.33 2.85
C ARG A 76 -12.51 7.68 2.13
N SER A 77 -11.35 8.26 1.89
CA SER A 77 -11.23 9.54 1.17
C SER A 77 -11.78 9.43 -0.24
N LEU A 78 -11.40 8.39 -0.98
CA LEU A 78 -11.83 8.17 -2.35
C LEU A 78 -13.32 7.80 -2.44
N SER A 79 -13.83 6.95 -1.54
CA SER A 79 -15.24 6.57 -1.53
C SER A 79 -16.16 7.78 -1.28
N ALA A 80 -15.75 8.69 -0.39
CA ALA A 80 -16.51 9.92 -0.13
C ALA A 80 -16.53 10.83 -1.36
N ARG A 81 -15.38 11.02 -2.04
CA ARG A 81 -15.29 11.80 -3.29
C ARG A 81 -16.14 11.20 -4.41
N ALA A 82 -16.02 9.89 -4.62
CA ALA A 82 -16.79 9.20 -5.65
C ALA A 82 -18.31 9.25 -5.38
N ALA A 83 -18.73 9.11 -4.13
CA ALA A 83 -20.14 9.23 -3.75
C ALA A 83 -20.67 10.66 -4.00
N GLN A 84 -19.87 11.69 -3.71
CA GLN A 84 -20.23 13.08 -4.00
C GLN A 84 -20.33 13.32 -5.50
N ARG A 85 -19.33 12.92 -6.28
CA ARG A 85 -19.32 13.03 -7.75
C ARG A 85 -20.50 12.31 -8.38
N TYR A 86 -20.84 11.11 -7.90
CA TYR A 86 -22.00 10.38 -8.38
C TYR A 86 -23.30 11.15 -8.11
N ARG A 87 -23.44 11.77 -6.93
CA ARG A 87 -24.60 12.60 -6.59
C ARG A 87 -24.74 13.79 -7.53
N ASP A 88 -23.63 14.49 -7.76
CA ASP A 88 -23.60 15.68 -8.60
C ASP A 88 -23.93 15.35 -10.07
N LYS A 89 -23.43 14.21 -10.57
CA LYS A 89 -23.63 13.76 -11.96
C LYS A 89 -25.00 13.12 -12.20
N CYS A 90 -25.48 12.32 -11.26
CA CYS A 90 -26.67 11.48 -11.45
C CYS A 90 -27.91 11.99 -10.68
N GLY A 91 -27.78 13.00 -9.82
CA GLY A 91 -28.87 13.52 -8.98
C GLY A 91 -29.37 12.50 -7.92
N ARG A 92 -28.64 11.40 -7.70
CA ARG A 92 -29.01 10.32 -6.80
C ARG A 92 -27.84 9.95 -5.89
N SER A 93 -28.16 9.52 -4.68
CA SER A 93 -27.14 9.02 -3.75
C SER A 93 -26.84 7.55 -3.98
N ILE A 94 -25.58 7.18 -3.84
CA ILE A 94 -25.12 5.79 -3.81
C ILE A 94 -24.25 5.57 -2.58
N LYS A 95 -24.35 4.39 -1.98
CA LYS A 95 -23.47 4.00 -0.89
C LYS A 95 -22.21 3.37 -1.48
N ILE A 96 -21.06 4.02 -1.27
CA ILE A 96 -19.74 3.47 -1.56
C ILE A 96 -19.03 3.32 -0.23
N THR A 97 -18.61 2.10 0.09
CA THR A 97 -17.95 1.80 1.35
C THR A 97 -16.46 1.63 1.09
N GLY A 98 -15.65 2.49 1.69
CA GLY A 98 -14.19 2.31 1.74
C GLY A 98 -13.84 1.38 2.90
N ILE A 99 -12.98 0.40 2.63
CA ILE A 99 -12.45 -0.53 3.62
C ILE A 99 -10.96 -0.61 3.40
N GLN A 100 -10.19 -0.32 4.45
CA GLN A 100 -8.76 -0.57 4.45
C GLN A 100 -8.53 -1.98 4.96
N LEU A 101 -7.98 -2.84 4.11
CA LEU A 101 -7.60 -4.19 4.48
C LEU A 101 -6.31 -4.14 5.28
N GLY A 102 -6.31 -4.76 6.44
CA GLY A 102 -5.16 -4.89 7.31
C GLY A 102 -4.68 -6.34 7.38
N TYR A 103 -4.63 -6.85 8.59
CA TYR A 103 -4.20 -8.21 8.86
C TYR A 103 -5.05 -9.27 8.16
N GLU A 104 -6.30 -9.00 7.88
CA GLU A 104 -7.20 -9.92 7.18
C GLU A 104 -6.67 -10.35 5.81
N ALA A 105 -5.92 -9.47 5.14
CA ALA A 105 -5.33 -9.75 3.83
C ALA A 105 -3.91 -10.32 3.91
N ARG A 106 -3.27 -10.25 5.09
CA ARG A 106 -1.87 -10.61 5.31
C ARG A 106 -1.66 -11.79 6.25
N CYS A 107 -2.70 -12.19 6.99
CA CYS A 107 -2.64 -13.27 7.96
C CYS A 107 -3.37 -14.50 7.43
N ALA A 108 -2.60 -15.54 7.18
CA ALA A 108 -3.09 -16.88 6.92
C ALA A 108 -2.35 -17.88 7.83
N ALA A 109 -2.90 -19.08 7.96
CA ALA A 109 -2.15 -20.15 8.61
C ALA A 109 -0.86 -20.41 7.81
N PRO A 110 0.31 -20.54 8.47
CA PRO A 110 1.57 -20.77 7.79
C PRO A 110 1.55 -22.11 7.05
N HIS A 111 2.04 -22.13 5.84
CA HIS A 111 2.27 -23.38 5.12
C HIS A 111 3.72 -23.87 5.33
N ALA A 112 4.05 -25.02 4.74
CA ALA A 112 5.34 -25.68 4.98
C ALA A 112 6.55 -24.77 4.70
N PHE A 113 6.50 -23.94 3.64
CA PHE A 113 7.58 -23.03 3.32
C PHE A 113 7.76 -21.95 4.38
N ASP A 114 6.68 -21.38 4.91
CA ASP A 114 6.73 -20.35 5.97
C ASP A 114 7.39 -20.90 7.23
N VAL A 115 7.07 -22.17 7.59
CA VAL A 115 7.66 -22.86 8.73
C VAL A 115 9.16 -23.10 8.50
N MET A 116 9.55 -23.55 7.32
CA MET A 116 10.95 -23.76 6.97
C MET A 116 11.73 -22.45 7.00
N LEU A 117 11.20 -21.41 6.38
CA LEU A 117 11.81 -20.08 6.34
C LEU A 117 11.98 -19.50 7.74
N GLY A 118 10.92 -19.53 8.56
CA GLY A 118 10.98 -19.04 9.94
C GLY A 118 11.98 -19.80 10.80
N THR A 119 12.05 -21.13 10.63
CA THR A 119 13.00 -21.97 11.32
C THR A 119 14.45 -21.63 10.91
N GLN A 120 14.70 -21.48 9.60
CA GLN A 120 16.01 -21.15 9.08
C GLN A 120 16.49 -19.78 9.54
N LEU A 121 15.62 -18.78 9.51
CA LEU A 121 15.94 -17.44 10.01
C LEU A 121 16.22 -17.44 11.51
N GLY A 122 15.42 -18.15 12.30
CA GLY A 122 15.62 -18.28 13.75
C GLY A 122 16.94 -18.99 14.09
N PHE A 123 17.26 -20.07 13.38
CA PHE A 123 18.53 -20.76 13.51
C PHE A 123 19.72 -19.88 13.11
N GLY A 124 19.57 -19.13 12.00
CA GLY A 124 20.58 -18.16 11.57
C GLY A 124 20.83 -17.06 12.60
N ALA A 125 19.78 -16.53 13.23
CA ALA A 125 19.92 -15.54 14.29
C ALA A 125 20.64 -16.10 15.51
N PHE A 126 20.31 -17.32 15.93
CA PHE A 126 21.03 -18.01 17.01
C PHE A 126 22.53 -18.16 16.70
N ARG A 127 22.86 -18.67 15.51
CA ARG A 127 24.25 -18.84 15.09
C ARG A 127 25.00 -17.50 15.02
N ALA A 128 24.38 -16.47 14.46
CA ALA A 128 24.98 -15.14 14.38
C ALA A 128 25.49 -14.65 15.74
N LEU A 129 24.67 -14.83 16.78
CA LEU A 129 24.97 -14.34 18.12
C LEU A 129 25.93 -15.28 18.91
N THR A 130 25.79 -16.58 18.75
CA THR A 130 26.51 -17.54 19.62
C THR A 130 27.77 -18.12 18.99
N GLU A 131 27.78 -18.34 17.68
CA GLU A 131 28.90 -19.00 16.99
C GLU A 131 29.74 -17.99 16.20
N GLU A 132 29.11 -17.05 15.51
CA GLU A 132 29.78 -16.09 14.60
C GLU A 132 30.13 -14.77 15.31
N SER A 133 29.62 -14.54 16.53
CA SER A 133 29.79 -13.29 17.29
C SER A 133 29.43 -12.04 16.49
N LEU A 134 28.42 -12.15 15.64
CA LEU A 134 27.92 -11.05 14.81
C LEU A 134 26.86 -10.25 15.57
N ASP A 135 27.04 -8.94 15.61
CA ASP A 135 26.01 -7.97 15.97
C ASP A 135 25.74 -7.01 14.80
N GLY A 136 24.67 -6.24 14.85
CA GLY A 136 24.36 -5.25 13.81
C GLY A 136 24.16 -5.87 12.41
N HIS A 137 23.72 -7.13 12.32
CA HIS A 137 23.46 -7.81 11.07
C HIS A 137 22.01 -8.26 10.95
N MET A 138 21.47 -8.14 9.76
CA MET A 138 20.22 -8.77 9.37
C MET A 138 20.50 -10.20 8.92
N VAL A 139 19.75 -11.15 9.45
CA VAL A 139 19.73 -12.51 8.93
C VAL A 139 18.80 -12.58 7.73
N SER A 140 19.28 -13.11 6.64
CA SER A 140 18.53 -13.30 5.42
C SER A 140 18.77 -14.70 4.85
N VAL A 141 17.95 -15.08 3.91
CA VAL A 141 18.11 -16.33 3.16
C VAL A 141 18.04 -16.06 1.66
N ALA A 142 18.78 -16.83 0.89
CA ALA A 142 18.75 -16.79 -0.57
C ALA A 142 18.80 -18.22 -1.12
N GLY A 143 18.52 -18.35 -2.42
CA GLY A 143 18.59 -19.64 -3.09
C GLY A 143 17.69 -20.70 -2.45
N GLN A 144 18.30 -21.79 -2.00
CA GLN A 144 17.61 -22.90 -1.34
C GLN A 144 17.66 -22.79 0.20
N LEU A 145 17.33 -21.61 0.72
CA LEU A 145 17.39 -21.26 2.14
C LEU A 145 18.82 -21.15 2.69
N ASP A 146 19.79 -20.77 1.87
CA ASP A 146 21.15 -20.48 2.30
C ASP A 146 21.17 -19.21 3.17
N LEU A 147 21.81 -19.31 4.34
CA LEU A 147 21.90 -18.20 5.30
C LEU A 147 22.88 -17.14 4.83
N HIS A 148 22.46 -15.90 4.93
CA HIS A 148 23.28 -14.72 4.69
C HIS A 148 23.17 -13.75 5.85
N TYR A 149 24.30 -13.16 6.22
CA TYR A 149 24.39 -12.11 7.25
C TYR A 149 24.75 -10.79 6.56
N ILE A 150 23.86 -9.83 6.63
CA ILE A 150 24.01 -8.54 5.95
C ILE A 150 24.15 -7.47 7.01
N ALA A 151 25.31 -6.80 7.07
CA ALA A 151 25.53 -5.72 8.01
C ALA A 151 24.52 -4.59 7.81
N PHE A 152 23.96 -4.04 8.87
CA PHE A 152 22.95 -2.97 8.81
C PHE A 152 23.46 -1.75 8.05
N GLU A 153 24.74 -1.45 8.13
CA GLU A 153 25.39 -0.37 7.38
C GLU A 153 25.22 -0.50 5.87
N LYS A 154 25.04 -1.72 5.36
CA LYS A 154 24.79 -1.98 3.93
C LYS A 154 23.32 -1.86 3.53
N LEU A 155 22.43 -1.80 4.50
CA LEU A 155 20.98 -1.69 4.28
C LEU A 155 20.50 -0.24 4.30
N VAL A 156 21.33 0.67 4.77
CA VAL A 156 20.97 2.08 4.91
C VAL A 156 21.73 2.89 3.86
N ASP A 157 21.03 3.73 3.11
CA ASP A 157 21.69 4.71 2.24
C ASP A 157 22.44 5.73 3.13
N PRO A 158 23.78 5.83 3.02
CA PRO A 158 24.57 6.72 3.86
C PRO A 158 24.23 8.20 3.69
N LYS A 159 23.50 8.57 2.64
CA LYS A 159 23.11 9.96 2.36
C LYS A 159 21.74 10.31 2.92
N SER A 160 20.79 9.38 2.84
CA SER A 160 19.41 9.59 3.31
C SER A 160 19.14 9.03 4.68
N LEU A 161 19.98 8.14 5.20
CA LEU A 161 19.78 7.36 6.43
C LEU A 161 18.45 6.57 6.40
N THR A 162 17.97 6.26 5.21
CA THR A 162 16.78 5.42 4.99
C THR A 162 17.19 4.07 4.38
N PRO A 163 16.41 3.02 4.66
CA PRO A 163 16.60 1.71 4.05
C PRO A 163 16.47 1.74 2.53
#